data_5174911c9edbabe6dca33dd8dea7d3a9
#
_entry.id   5174911c9edbabe6dca33dd8dea7d3a9
#
_cell.length_a   1.000
_cell.length_b   1.000
_cell.length_c   1.000
_cell.angle_alpha   90.00
_cell.angle_beta   90.00
_cell.angle_gamma   90.00
#
_symmetry.space_group_name_H-M   'P 1'
#
loop_
_entity.id
_entity.type
_entity.pdbx_description
1 polymer ?
#
loop_
_entity_poly.entity_id
_entity_poly.type
_entity_poly.pdbx_seq_one_letter_code
_entity_poly.pdbx_strand_id
1 'polypeptide(L)'
;AISVVSLDTFVALIAAIIIFSAGVEGEKGMQLAFVAMPKVFSAMPMANLWSTLFFLLLGLAALSSTISMHEAVTSYFVEKRGMSRSKGAWIVTIGALMLSTAASLSLGDWSGFRVVGMNIFDLLDNFTAIVMLPLLGILTAIFVGWVWRKEDMRAELTAEGGVDKATYPVIRFLLRYVCPVLVSAVFVFGILDFAKSLNAAPAEPEVATEQVVVAPPKELKINMSSKARKQFEKAKLQKPLHGEKMLRLKVLDENKNKETK
;
A
#
# COMPACT_ATOMS: atom_id res chain seq x y z
N ALA A 1 -11.08 -10.10 20.59
CA ALA A 1 -9.88 -9.27 20.39
C ALA A 1 -8.63 -10.12 20.16
N ILE A 2 -8.21 -11.00 21.10
CA ILE A 2 -6.96 -11.80 20.97
C ILE A 2 -6.94 -12.64 19.69
N SER A 3 -8.04 -13.34 19.37
CA SER A 3 -8.13 -14.15 18.14
C SER A 3 -7.96 -13.31 16.86
N VAL A 4 -8.51 -12.10 16.85
CA VAL A 4 -8.37 -11.18 15.70
C VAL A 4 -6.93 -10.75 15.54
N VAL A 5 -6.29 -10.29 16.62
CA VAL A 5 -4.87 -9.85 16.59
C VAL A 5 -3.94 -11.00 16.20
N SER A 6 -4.18 -12.20 16.72
CA SER A 6 -3.36 -13.38 16.39
C SER A 6 -3.50 -13.76 14.91
N LEU A 7 -4.72 -13.72 14.36
CA LEU A 7 -4.97 -14.02 12.96
C LEU A 7 -4.34 -12.93 12.05
N ASP A 8 -4.51 -11.68 12.40
CA ASP A 8 -3.91 -10.54 11.68
C ASP A 8 -2.39 -10.65 11.63
N THR A 9 -1.75 -10.90 12.78
CA THR A 9 -0.30 -11.11 12.88
C THR A 9 0.17 -12.29 12.04
N PHE A 10 -0.58 -13.41 12.07
CA PHE A 10 -0.25 -14.60 11.28
C PHE A 10 -0.32 -14.31 9.78
N VAL A 11 -1.38 -13.64 9.32
CA VAL A 11 -1.53 -13.25 7.92
C VAL A 11 -0.44 -12.26 7.50
N ALA A 12 -0.12 -11.28 8.35
CA ALA A 12 0.95 -10.32 8.08
C ALA A 12 2.32 -10.99 7.94
N LEU A 13 2.64 -11.99 8.78
CA LEU A 13 3.88 -12.75 8.66
C LEU A 13 3.95 -13.56 7.36
N ILE A 14 2.85 -14.20 6.96
CA ILE A 14 2.80 -14.90 5.66
C ILE A 14 2.99 -13.92 4.51
N ALA A 15 2.30 -12.78 4.54
CA ALA A 15 2.45 -11.75 3.52
C ALA A 15 3.89 -11.23 3.44
N ALA A 16 4.55 -10.99 4.57
CA ALA A 16 5.94 -10.59 4.62
C ALA A 16 6.86 -11.64 3.95
N ILE A 17 6.69 -12.92 4.26
CA ILE A 17 7.47 -14.01 3.64
C ILE A 17 7.28 -14.00 2.11
N ILE A 18 6.05 -13.82 1.62
CA ILE A 18 5.76 -13.77 0.19
C ILE A 18 6.46 -12.56 -0.46
N ILE A 19 6.36 -11.37 0.14
CA ILE A 19 6.96 -10.14 -0.37
C ILE A 19 8.48 -10.27 -0.44
N PHE A 20 9.14 -10.75 0.62
CA PHE A 20 10.58 -10.96 0.64
C PHE A 20 11.03 -12.04 -0.33
N SER A 21 10.30 -13.14 -0.45
CA SER A 21 10.65 -14.20 -1.40
C SER A 21 10.45 -13.78 -2.86
N ALA A 22 9.57 -12.83 -3.12
CA ALA A 22 9.34 -12.26 -4.45
C ALA A 22 10.34 -11.14 -4.82
N GLY A 23 11.18 -10.68 -3.90
CA GLY A 23 12.18 -9.63 -4.14
C GLY A 23 11.56 -8.25 -4.38
N VAL A 24 10.40 -7.97 -3.80
CA VAL A 24 9.67 -6.69 -3.93
C VAL A 24 9.60 -5.92 -2.61
N GLU A 25 10.52 -6.16 -1.72
CA GLU A 25 10.59 -5.56 -0.38
C GLU A 25 10.80 -4.04 -0.38
N GLY A 26 11.26 -3.47 -1.48
CA GLY A 26 11.43 -2.02 -1.64
C GLY A 26 10.12 -1.27 -1.88
N GLU A 27 9.11 -1.96 -2.39
CA GLU A 27 7.83 -1.36 -2.74
C GLU A 27 6.90 -1.26 -1.52
N LYS A 28 6.14 -0.17 -1.43
CA LYS A 28 5.25 0.10 -0.29
C LYS A 28 3.88 0.57 -0.76
N GLY A 29 2.89 0.37 0.11
CA GLY A 29 1.55 0.92 -0.08
C GLY A 29 0.92 0.52 -1.41
N MET A 30 0.47 1.51 -2.16
CA MET A 30 -0.23 1.29 -3.42
C MET A 30 0.67 0.71 -4.51
N GLN A 31 1.96 1.07 -4.55
CA GLN A 31 2.91 0.52 -5.52
C GLN A 31 3.10 -0.99 -5.33
N LEU A 32 3.17 -1.45 -4.08
CA LEU A 32 3.25 -2.89 -3.79
C LEU A 32 2.02 -3.64 -4.34
N ALA A 33 0.81 -3.14 -4.05
CA ALA A 33 -0.43 -3.83 -4.42
C ALA A 33 -0.72 -3.79 -5.93
N PHE A 34 -0.52 -2.65 -6.59
CA PHE A 34 -0.97 -2.43 -7.97
C PHE A 34 0.14 -2.50 -9.02
N VAL A 35 1.40 -2.43 -8.63
CA VAL A 35 2.53 -2.50 -9.55
C VAL A 35 3.37 -3.75 -9.30
N ALA A 36 3.84 -3.97 -8.07
CA ALA A 36 4.73 -5.08 -7.76
C ALA A 36 4.01 -6.43 -7.78
N MET A 37 2.84 -6.56 -7.14
CA MET A 37 2.11 -7.83 -7.09
C MET A 37 1.68 -8.36 -8.48
N PRO A 38 1.16 -7.54 -9.42
CA PRO A 38 0.92 -8.00 -10.78
C PRO A 38 2.16 -8.52 -11.50
N LYS A 39 3.33 -7.89 -11.29
CA LYS A 39 4.60 -8.38 -11.85
C LYS A 39 4.95 -9.77 -11.30
N VAL A 40 4.78 -9.98 -9.99
CA VAL A 40 5.00 -11.27 -9.34
C VAL A 40 4.07 -12.33 -9.94
N PHE A 41 2.77 -12.03 -10.06
CA PHE A 41 1.81 -12.98 -10.63
C PHE A 41 2.11 -13.30 -12.10
N SER A 42 2.59 -12.32 -12.88
CA SER A 42 2.93 -12.56 -14.29
C SER A 42 4.05 -13.59 -14.49
N ALA A 43 4.90 -13.79 -13.47
CA ALA A 43 5.95 -14.79 -13.47
C ALA A 43 5.47 -16.19 -13.02
N MET A 44 4.23 -16.30 -12.53
CA MET A 44 3.66 -17.56 -12.03
C MET A 44 2.84 -18.28 -13.10
N PRO A 45 2.75 -19.63 -13.06
CA PRO A 45 1.79 -20.34 -13.89
C PRO A 45 0.37 -19.90 -13.51
N MET A 46 -0.52 -19.80 -14.52
CA MET A 46 -1.90 -19.30 -14.35
C MET A 46 -1.98 -17.85 -13.82
N ALA A 47 -1.11 -16.97 -14.28
CA ALA A 47 -1.01 -15.56 -13.88
C ALA A 47 -2.37 -14.84 -13.80
N ASN A 48 -3.23 -15.02 -14.81
CA ASN A 48 -4.54 -14.40 -14.86
C ASN A 48 -5.46 -14.84 -13.71
N LEU A 49 -5.40 -16.12 -13.32
CA LEU A 49 -6.20 -16.63 -12.20
C LEU A 49 -5.77 -15.98 -10.89
N TRP A 50 -4.46 -15.98 -10.60
CA TRP A 50 -3.93 -15.41 -9.36
C TRP A 50 -4.18 -13.92 -9.27
N SER A 51 -3.97 -13.17 -10.36
CA SER A 51 -4.26 -11.74 -10.42
C SER A 51 -5.75 -11.45 -10.19
N THR A 52 -6.63 -12.19 -10.86
CA THR A 52 -8.09 -12.00 -10.72
C THR A 52 -8.54 -12.28 -9.28
N LEU A 53 -8.09 -13.39 -8.67
CA LEU A 53 -8.43 -13.72 -7.28
C LEU A 53 -7.92 -12.65 -6.31
N PHE A 54 -6.67 -12.21 -6.48
CA PHE A 54 -6.07 -11.19 -5.63
C PHE A 54 -6.86 -9.88 -5.68
N PHE A 55 -7.12 -9.35 -6.87
CA PHE A 55 -7.86 -8.09 -6.99
C PHE A 55 -9.32 -8.19 -6.60
N LEU A 56 -9.96 -9.34 -6.82
CA LEU A 56 -11.32 -9.59 -6.33
C LEU A 56 -11.36 -9.55 -4.79
N LEU A 57 -10.45 -10.27 -4.14
CA LEU A 57 -10.38 -10.31 -2.68
C LEU A 57 -10.00 -8.94 -2.11
N LEU A 58 -9.05 -8.24 -2.73
CA LEU A 58 -8.67 -6.89 -2.35
C LEU A 58 -9.85 -5.93 -2.46
N GLY A 59 -10.62 -6.01 -3.54
CA GLY A 59 -11.82 -5.20 -3.74
C GLY A 59 -12.91 -5.48 -2.70
N LEU A 60 -13.17 -6.75 -2.37
CA LEU A 60 -14.12 -7.13 -1.32
C LEU A 60 -13.66 -6.66 0.07
N ALA A 61 -12.38 -6.78 0.38
CA ALA A 61 -11.80 -6.29 1.63
C ALA A 61 -11.91 -4.76 1.74
N ALA A 62 -11.58 -4.03 0.67
CA ALA A 62 -11.71 -2.58 0.61
C ALA A 62 -13.17 -2.14 0.78
N LEU A 63 -14.11 -2.83 0.12
CA LEU A 63 -15.54 -2.53 0.23
C LEU A 63 -16.04 -2.69 1.66
N SER A 64 -15.72 -3.80 2.32
CA SER A 64 -16.13 -4.05 3.72
C SER A 64 -15.57 -3.01 4.68
N SER A 65 -14.29 -2.63 4.51
CA SER A 65 -13.65 -1.59 5.31
C SER A 65 -14.29 -0.22 5.08
N THR A 66 -14.58 0.12 3.83
CA THR A 66 -15.23 1.39 3.47
C THR A 66 -16.62 1.51 4.10
N ILE A 67 -17.42 0.43 4.06
CA ILE A 67 -18.75 0.39 4.69
C ILE A 67 -18.62 0.65 6.19
N SER A 68 -17.70 -0.01 6.88
CA SER A 68 -17.50 0.14 8.32
C SER A 68 -17.07 1.56 8.71
N MET A 69 -16.12 2.15 7.97
CA MET A 69 -15.66 3.52 8.20
C MET A 69 -16.78 4.54 7.93
N HIS A 70 -17.54 4.35 6.85
CA HIS A 70 -18.65 5.20 6.49
C HIS A 70 -19.76 5.18 7.57
N GLU A 71 -20.06 3.98 8.10
CA GLU A 71 -21.05 3.81 9.16
C GLU A 71 -20.64 4.53 10.45
N ALA A 72 -19.38 4.44 10.86
CA ALA A 72 -18.89 5.10 12.06
C ALA A 72 -19.11 6.64 12.01
N VAL A 73 -18.82 7.26 10.88
CA VAL A 73 -19.02 8.72 10.70
C VAL A 73 -20.49 9.05 10.55
N THR A 74 -21.27 8.24 9.85
CA THR A 74 -22.73 8.42 9.71
C THR A 74 -23.43 8.37 11.06
N SER A 75 -23.07 7.40 11.92
CA SER A 75 -23.62 7.28 13.28
C SER A 75 -23.38 8.52 14.12
N TYR A 76 -22.21 9.14 14.00
CA TYR A 76 -21.94 10.41 14.67
C TYR A 76 -22.92 11.52 14.28
N PHE A 77 -23.23 11.66 12.98
CA PHE A 77 -24.22 12.67 12.53
C PHE A 77 -25.63 12.36 13.00
N VAL A 78 -26.00 11.09 13.07
CA VAL A 78 -27.32 10.67 13.58
C VAL A 78 -27.43 10.92 15.07
N GLU A 79 -26.48 10.47 15.88
CA GLU A 79 -26.54 10.51 17.33
C GLU A 79 -26.28 11.90 17.92
N LYS A 80 -25.28 12.62 17.38
CA LYS A 80 -24.86 13.92 17.92
C LYS A 80 -25.60 15.11 17.31
N ARG A 81 -26.01 15.01 16.05
CA ARG A 81 -26.69 16.08 15.32
C ARG A 81 -28.18 15.84 15.13
N GLY A 82 -28.70 14.68 15.56
CA GLY A 82 -30.13 14.33 15.41
C GLY A 82 -30.57 14.24 13.94
N MET A 83 -29.64 14.01 13.01
CA MET A 83 -29.95 13.96 11.59
C MET A 83 -30.57 12.60 11.23
N SER A 84 -31.41 12.58 10.19
CA SER A 84 -31.84 11.30 9.64
C SER A 84 -30.65 10.52 9.04
N ARG A 85 -30.65 9.20 9.19
CA ARG A 85 -29.57 8.33 8.71
C ARG A 85 -29.21 8.57 7.24
N SER A 86 -30.23 8.73 6.39
CA SER A 86 -30.03 9.02 4.97
C SER A 86 -29.29 10.34 4.73
N LYS A 87 -29.64 11.41 5.44
CA LYS A 87 -28.95 12.70 5.33
C LYS A 87 -27.51 12.61 5.83
N GLY A 88 -27.26 11.95 6.95
CA GLY A 88 -25.92 11.70 7.48
C GLY A 88 -25.06 10.93 6.48
N ALA A 89 -25.59 9.84 5.93
CA ALA A 89 -24.90 9.01 4.93
C ALA A 89 -24.54 9.82 3.67
N TRP A 90 -25.46 10.63 3.14
CA TRP A 90 -25.16 11.46 1.95
C TRP A 90 -24.08 12.50 2.22
N ILE A 91 -24.06 13.14 3.39
CA ILE A 91 -23.00 14.09 3.75
C ILE A 91 -21.64 13.42 3.77
N VAL A 92 -21.55 12.25 4.39
CA VAL A 92 -20.30 11.48 4.47
C VAL A 92 -19.86 11.03 3.07
N THR A 93 -20.80 10.53 2.25
CA THR A 93 -20.52 10.09 0.88
C THR A 93 -20.01 11.23 0.01
N ILE A 94 -20.66 12.39 0.04
CA ILE A 94 -20.24 13.56 -0.76
C ILE A 94 -18.84 14.04 -0.31
N GLY A 95 -18.61 14.14 1.01
CA GLY A 95 -17.31 14.51 1.54
C GLY A 95 -16.20 13.54 1.13
N ALA A 96 -16.45 12.23 1.27
CA ALA A 96 -15.51 11.19 0.85
C ALA A 96 -15.27 11.22 -0.68
N LEU A 97 -16.32 11.45 -1.47
CA LEU A 97 -16.21 11.53 -2.94
C LEU A 97 -15.35 12.72 -3.37
N MET A 98 -15.56 13.90 -2.79
CA MET A 98 -14.72 15.07 -3.08
C MET A 98 -13.24 14.82 -2.77
N LEU A 99 -12.97 14.25 -1.59
CA LEU A 99 -11.61 14.00 -1.15
C LEU A 99 -10.93 12.90 -1.98
N SER A 100 -11.65 11.82 -2.27
CA SER A 100 -11.13 10.72 -3.10
C SER A 100 -10.89 11.14 -4.55
N THR A 101 -11.74 12.02 -5.10
CA THR A 101 -11.54 12.58 -6.45
C THR A 101 -10.28 13.42 -6.49
N ALA A 102 -10.06 14.30 -5.51
CA ALA A 102 -8.83 15.10 -5.43
C ALA A 102 -7.58 14.22 -5.28
N ALA A 103 -7.65 13.19 -4.43
CA ALA A 103 -6.56 12.23 -4.26
C ALA A 103 -6.28 11.43 -5.54
N SER A 104 -7.32 10.97 -6.25
CA SER A 104 -7.17 10.24 -7.50
C SER A 104 -6.56 11.09 -8.62
N LEU A 105 -7.04 12.33 -8.79
CA LEU A 105 -6.50 13.27 -9.78
C LEU A 105 -5.03 13.61 -9.50
N SER A 106 -4.62 13.65 -8.23
CA SER A 106 -3.23 13.93 -7.86
C SER A 106 -2.23 12.85 -8.29
N LEU A 107 -2.71 11.65 -8.58
CA LEU A 107 -1.89 10.55 -9.11
C LEU A 107 -1.82 10.53 -10.66
N GLY A 108 -2.71 11.28 -11.30
CA GLY A 108 -2.82 11.38 -12.76
C GLY A 108 -2.59 12.80 -13.25
N ASP A 109 -3.66 13.44 -13.70
CA ASP A 109 -3.62 14.74 -14.38
C ASP A 109 -3.02 15.87 -13.52
N TRP A 110 -3.16 15.79 -12.20
CA TRP A 110 -2.61 16.76 -11.24
C TRP A 110 -1.29 16.31 -10.61
N SER A 111 -0.58 15.38 -11.21
CA SER A 111 0.71 14.87 -10.67
C SER A 111 1.79 15.98 -10.52
N GLY A 112 1.67 17.06 -11.29
CA GLY A 112 2.51 18.24 -11.16
C GLY A 112 2.15 19.18 -9.99
N PHE A 113 0.93 19.05 -9.42
CA PHE A 113 0.52 19.88 -8.30
C PHE A 113 0.99 19.24 -6.98
N ARG A 114 1.94 19.90 -6.34
CA ARG A 114 2.55 19.41 -5.10
C ARG A 114 2.29 20.37 -3.95
N VAL A 115 1.83 19.83 -2.84
CA VAL A 115 1.67 20.54 -1.57
C VAL A 115 2.75 20.06 -0.62
N VAL A 116 3.61 20.97 -0.13
CA VAL A 116 4.75 20.60 0.75
C VAL A 116 5.67 19.55 0.09
N GLY A 117 5.87 19.65 -1.23
CA GLY A 117 6.73 18.72 -1.98
C GLY A 117 6.11 17.35 -2.32
N MET A 118 4.91 17.06 -1.87
CA MET A 118 4.19 15.79 -2.10
C MET A 118 2.93 16.02 -2.94
N ASN A 119 2.45 14.97 -3.61
CA ASN A 119 1.11 14.98 -4.21
C ASN A 119 0.03 14.91 -3.12
N ILE A 120 -1.22 15.21 -3.46
CA ILE A 120 -2.33 15.24 -2.51
C ILE A 120 -2.57 13.86 -1.89
N PHE A 121 -2.45 12.79 -2.67
CA PHE A 121 -2.63 11.43 -2.17
C PHE A 121 -1.59 11.09 -1.09
N ASP A 122 -0.30 11.27 -1.38
CA ASP A 122 0.78 10.99 -0.43
C ASP A 122 0.69 11.87 0.82
N LEU A 123 0.26 13.13 0.65
CA LEU A 123 0.05 14.04 1.78
C LEU A 123 -1.05 13.52 2.72
N LEU A 124 -2.19 13.09 2.17
CA LEU A 124 -3.31 12.55 2.95
C LEU A 124 -2.93 11.22 3.61
N ASP A 125 -2.25 10.34 2.89
CA ASP A 125 -1.81 9.04 3.40
C ASP A 125 -0.81 9.21 4.54
N ASN A 126 0.24 9.98 4.34
CA ASN A 126 1.24 10.26 5.37
C ASN A 126 0.65 10.99 6.58
N PHE A 127 -0.21 11.98 6.37
CA PHE A 127 -0.87 12.69 7.46
C PHE A 127 -1.73 11.75 8.29
N THR A 128 -2.49 10.88 7.65
CA THR A 128 -3.32 9.90 8.34
C THR A 128 -2.47 8.86 9.08
N ALA A 129 -1.47 8.28 8.41
CA ALA A 129 -0.67 7.20 8.97
C ALA A 129 0.31 7.68 10.06
N ILE A 130 0.96 8.83 9.85
CA ILE A 130 2.03 9.31 10.75
C ILE A 130 1.47 10.18 11.88
N VAL A 131 0.41 10.94 11.61
CA VAL A 131 -0.13 11.91 12.59
C VAL A 131 -1.44 11.42 13.20
N MET A 132 -2.47 11.17 12.39
CA MET A 132 -3.81 10.90 12.90
C MET A 132 -3.91 9.59 13.66
N LEU A 133 -3.37 8.49 13.11
CA LEU A 133 -3.44 7.17 13.72
C LEU A 133 -2.72 7.09 15.08
N PRO A 134 -1.44 7.49 15.21
CA PRO A 134 -0.77 7.46 16.51
C PRO A 134 -1.38 8.44 17.51
N LEU A 135 -1.79 9.64 17.07
CA LEU A 135 -2.44 10.62 17.93
C LEU A 135 -3.75 10.08 18.52
N LEU A 136 -4.59 9.46 17.67
CA LEU A 136 -5.81 8.81 18.11
C LEU A 136 -5.52 7.66 19.09
N GLY A 137 -4.48 6.87 18.82
CA GLY A 137 -4.03 5.81 19.71
C GLY A 137 -3.61 6.33 21.10
N ILE A 138 -2.84 7.42 21.15
CA ILE A 138 -2.44 8.09 22.39
C ILE A 138 -3.67 8.60 23.15
N LEU A 139 -4.55 9.32 22.47
CA LEU A 139 -5.77 9.90 23.08
C LEU A 139 -6.68 8.80 23.64
N THR A 140 -6.84 7.70 22.89
CA THR A 140 -7.64 6.54 23.33
C THR A 140 -6.99 5.87 24.54
N ALA A 141 -5.69 5.66 24.54
CA ALA A 141 -4.97 5.07 25.66
C ALA A 141 -5.04 5.95 26.93
N ILE A 142 -4.92 7.27 26.78
CA ILE A 142 -5.11 8.22 27.88
C ILE A 142 -6.55 8.16 28.40
N PHE A 143 -7.53 8.22 27.52
CA PHE A 143 -8.94 8.15 27.90
C PHE A 143 -9.25 6.88 28.68
N VAL A 144 -8.89 5.71 28.15
CA VAL A 144 -9.17 4.41 28.76
C VAL A 144 -8.36 4.22 30.06
N GLY A 145 -7.10 4.63 30.07
CA GLY A 145 -6.21 4.42 31.22
C GLY A 145 -6.46 5.36 32.40
N TRP A 146 -6.92 6.60 32.14
CA TRP A 146 -6.90 7.68 33.15
C TRP A 146 -8.25 8.33 33.36
N VAL A 147 -9.08 8.52 32.31
CA VAL A 147 -10.37 9.19 32.38
C VAL A 147 -11.52 8.22 32.65
N TRP A 148 -11.48 7.03 32.04
CA TRP A 148 -12.54 6.04 32.22
C TRP A 148 -12.53 5.47 33.64
N ARG A 149 -13.73 5.40 34.27
CA ARG A 149 -13.89 4.90 35.63
C ARG A 149 -13.47 3.43 35.73
N LYS A 150 -12.78 3.09 36.82
CA LYS A 150 -12.24 1.72 37.03
C LYS A 150 -13.32 0.66 37.05
N GLU A 151 -14.46 0.98 37.66
CA GLU A 151 -15.59 0.10 37.84
C GLU A 151 -16.22 -0.25 36.49
N ASP A 152 -16.46 0.76 35.67
CA ASP A 152 -17.09 0.63 34.34
C ASP A 152 -16.16 -0.14 33.37
N MET A 153 -14.87 0.20 33.36
CA MET A 153 -13.86 -0.51 32.57
C MET A 153 -13.76 -1.97 33.00
N ARG A 154 -13.79 -2.24 34.31
CA ARG A 154 -13.74 -3.61 34.81
C ARG A 154 -14.98 -4.39 34.43
N ALA A 155 -16.18 -3.79 34.60
CA ALA A 155 -17.44 -4.42 34.24
C ALA A 155 -17.46 -4.79 32.76
N GLU A 156 -17.05 -3.89 31.89
CA GLU A 156 -17.00 -4.11 30.43
C GLU A 156 -16.01 -5.20 30.03
N LEU A 157 -14.77 -5.16 30.55
CA LEU A 157 -13.75 -6.15 30.22
C LEU A 157 -14.03 -7.55 30.80
N THR A 158 -14.75 -7.66 31.90
CA THR A 158 -15.11 -8.94 32.52
C THR A 158 -16.50 -9.43 32.16
N ALA A 159 -17.28 -8.63 31.43
CA ALA A 159 -18.57 -9.02 30.90
C ALA A 159 -18.43 -10.19 29.91
N GLU A 160 -19.43 -11.03 29.84
CA GLU A 160 -19.55 -12.14 28.87
C GLU A 160 -18.32 -13.09 28.76
N GLY A 161 -17.61 -13.30 29.87
CA GLY A 161 -16.44 -14.20 29.88
C GLY A 161 -15.19 -13.65 29.19
N GLY A 162 -15.06 -12.31 29.10
CA GLY A 162 -13.95 -11.64 28.45
C GLY A 162 -12.61 -11.87 29.19
N VAL A 163 -12.27 -11.02 30.13
CA VAL A 163 -10.98 -11.05 30.82
C VAL A 163 -11.14 -11.53 32.27
N ASP A 164 -10.29 -12.46 32.68
CA ASP A 164 -10.25 -12.91 34.06
C ASP A 164 -9.91 -11.77 35.04
N LYS A 165 -10.50 -11.83 36.25
CA LYS A 165 -10.23 -10.84 37.30
C LYS A 165 -8.74 -10.69 37.63
N ALA A 166 -7.95 -11.73 37.45
CA ALA A 166 -6.52 -11.74 37.65
C ALA A 166 -5.74 -10.99 36.55
N THR A 167 -6.23 -11.03 35.31
CA THR A 167 -5.60 -10.39 34.14
C THR A 167 -5.92 -8.90 34.02
N TYR A 168 -7.04 -8.46 34.62
CA TYR A 168 -7.48 -7.06 34.57
C TYR A 168 -6.40 -6.04 35.01
N PRO A 169 -5.70 -6.21 36.16
CA PRO A 169 -4.69 -5.22 36.58
C PRO A 169 -3.53 -5.11 35.59
N VAL A 170 -3.14 -6.20 34.94
CA VAL A 170 -2.08 -6.22 33.94
C VAL A 170 -2.51 -5.43 32.72
N ILE A 171 -3.71 -5.69 32.18
CA ILE A 171 -4.24 -4.94 31.02
C ILE A 171 -4.34 -3.46 31.35
N ARG A 172 -4.84 -3.13 32.54
CA ARG A 172 -4.93 -1.74 32.96
C ARG A 172 -3.56 -1.07 33.08
N PHE A 173 -2.55 -1.74 33.62
CA PHE A 173 -1.19 -1.22 33.69
C PHE A 173 -0.62 -0.98 32.29
N LEU A 174 -0.80 -1.93 31.38
CA LEU A 174 -0.37 -1.80 29.97
C LEU A 174 -1.03 -0.60 29.29
N LEU A 175 -2.36 -0.48 29.38
CA LEU A 175 -3.10 0.62 28.75
C LEU A 175 -2.80 1.98 29.37
N ARG A 176 -2.46 2.02 30.65
CA ARG A 176 -2.22 3.28 31.36
C ARG A 176 -0.79 3.80 31.17
N TYR A 177 0.21 2.94 31.11
CA TYR A 177 1.61 3.34 31.10
C TYR A 177 2.36 2.90 29.83
N VAL A 178 2.25 1.63 29.49
CA VAL A 178 3.05 1.06 28.40
C VAL A 178 2.55 1.53 27.03
N CYS A 179 1.26 1.42 26.75
CA CYS A 179 0.70 1.82 25.46
C CYS A 179 0.92 3.30 25.13
N PRO A 180 0.63 4.28 26.03
CA PRO A 180 0.87 5.69 25.73
C PRO A 180 2.34 5.98 25.44
N VAL A 181 3.26 5.39 26.21
CA VAL A 181 4.70 5.59 26.02
C VAL A 181 5.18 5.03 24.69
N LEU A 182 4.81 3.78 24.37
CA LEU A 182 5.21 3.13 23.12
C LEU A 182 4.63 3.85 21.90
N VAL A 183 3.33 4.18 21.94
CA VAL A 183 2.69 4.88 20.81
C VAL A 183 3.25 6.30 20.66
N SER A 184 3.55 6.99 21.76
CA SER A 184 4.21 8.31 21.71
C SER A 184 5.62 8.21 21.12
N ALA A 185 6.38 7.16 21.45
CA ALA A 185 7.68 6.94 20.85
C ALA A 185 7.56 6.73 19.33
N VAL A 186 6.66 5.85 18.88
CA VAL A 186 6.39 5.64 17.45
C VAL A 186 5.95 6.94 16.76
N PHE A 187 5.10 7.73 17.41
CA PHE A 187 4.64 9.02 16.91
C PHE A 187 5.80 10.00 16.69
N VAL A 188 6.66 10.15 17.70
CA VAL A 188 7.82 11.05 17.62
C VAL A 188 8.79 10.59 16.51
N PHE A 189 9.13 9.30 16.47
CA PHE A 189 9.99 8.77 15.41
C PHE A 189 9.36 8.94 14.02
N GLY A 190 8.06 8.71 13.87
CA GLY A 190 7.35 8.92 12.62
C GLY A 190 7.40 10.38 12.15
N ILE A 191 7.17 11.34 13.05
CA ILE A 191 7.27 12.78 12.72
C ILE A 191 8.71 13.17 12.35
N LEU A 192 9.71 12.67 13.08
CA LEU A 192 11.11 12.97 12.78
C LEU A 192 11.53 12.42 11.42
N ASP A 193 11.10 11.22 11.08
CA ASP A 193 11.38 10.61 9.78
C ASP A 193 10.65 11.34 8.65
N PHE A 194 9.40 11.70 8.88
CA PHE A 194 8.62 12.52 7.96
C PHE A 194 9.24 13.91 7.74
N ALA A 195 9.71 14.56 8.79
CA ALA A 195 10.39 15.85 8.67
C ALA A 195 11.72 15.74 7.91
N LYS A 196 12.45 14.63 8.04
CA LYS A 196 13.64 14.35 7.24
C LYS A 196 13.28 14.16 5.77
N SER A 197 12.20 13.45 5.47
CA SER A 197 11.75 13.23 4.08
C SER A 197 11.31 14.52 3.39
N LEU A 198 10.78 15.49 4.14
CA LEU A 198 10.44 16.82 3.61
C LEU A 198 11.68 17.68 3.31
N ASN A 199 12.76 17.51 4.08
CA ASN A 199 14.00 18.24 3.89
C ASN A 199 14.97 17.56 2.90
N ALA A 200 14.77 16.27 2.62
CA ALA A 200 15.44 15.62 1.49
C ALA A 200 14.87 16.24 0.21
N ALA A 201 15.76 16.72 -0.69
CA ALA A 201 15.35 17.25 -2.00
C ALA A 201 14.35 16.25 -2.62
N PRO A 202 13.32 16.75 -3.34
CA PRO A 202 12.36 15.87 -3.97
C PRO A 202 13.15 14.88 -4.83
N ALA A 203 13.12 13.62 -4.44
CA ALA A 203 13.55 12.56 -5.33
C ALA A 203 12.75 12.79 -6.61
N GLU A 204 13.45 13.05 -7.73
CA GLU A 204 12.79 13.02 -9.03
C GLU A 204 11.90 11.80 -9.05
N PRO A 205 10.69 11.89 -9.60
CA PRO A 205 9.88 10.72 -9.77
C PRO A 205 10.79 9.73 -10.51
N GLU A 206 11.22 8.71 -9.82
CA GLU A 206 11.73 7.53 -10.49
C GLU A 206 10.56 7.04 -11.35
N VAL A 207 10.51 7.65 -12.53
CA VAL A 207 9.82 7.03 -13.64
C VAL A 207 10.47 5.66 -13.68
N ALA A 208 9.71 4.65 -13.31
CA ALA A 208 10.14 3.27 -13.32
C ALA A 208 10.46 2.86 -14.77
N THR A 209 11.50 3.47 -15.31
CA THR A 209 12.28 3.02 -16.45
C THR A 209 13.43 2.19 -15.91
N GLU A 210 13.26 1.63 -14.71
CA GLU A 210 14.10 0.53 -14.34
C GLU A 210 13.64 -0.64 -15.19
N GLN A 211 14.39 -0.78 -16.27
CA GLN A 211 14.45 -2.02 -17.01
C GLN A 211 14.42 -3.11 -15.97
N VAL A 212 13.28 -3.81 -15.89
CA VAL A 212 13.23 -5.10 -15.21
C VAL A 212 14.40 -5.87 -15.80
N VAL A 213 15.50 -5.90 -15.07
CA VAL A 213 16.52 -6.91 -15.28
C VAL A 213 15.82 -8.19 -14.86
N VAL A 214 14.99 -8.68 -15.75
CA VAL A 214 14.66 -10.09 -15.79
C VAL A 214 16.03 -10.72 -15.83
N ALA A 215 16.46 -11.30 -14.71
CA ALA A 215 17.68 -12.08 -14.68
C ALA A 215 17.64 -12.91 -15.95
N PRO A 216 18.63 -12.78 -16.84
CA PRO A 216 18.57 -13.44 -18.14
C PRO A 216 18.24 -14.91 -17.82
N PRO A 217 17.25 -15.50 -18.48
CA PRO A 217 16.90 -16.88 -18.23
C PRO A 217 18.21 -17.63 -18.20
N LYS A 218 18.52 -18.28 -17.06
CA LYS A 218 19.74 -19.06 -16.87
C LYS A 218 20.00 -19.73 -18.19
N GLU A 219 21.07 -19.31 -18.90
CA GLU A 219 21.43 -19.90 -20.19
C GLU A 219 21.41 -21.40 -19.98
N LEU A 220 20.32 -22.01 -20.41
CA LEU A 220 20.25 -23.44 -20.51
C LEU A 220 21.32 -23.77 -21.53
N LYS A 221 22.51 -24.15 -21.06
CA LYS A 221 23.59 -24.64 -21.92
C LYS A 221 23.07 -25.90 -22.60
N ILE A 222 22.21 -25.69 -23.60
CA ILE A 222 21.77 -26.76 -24.48
C ILE A 222 23.01 -27.11 -25.29
N ASN A 223 23.58 -28.27 -24.96
CA ASN A 223 24.70 -28.81 -25.66
C ASN A 223 24.22 -29.24 -27.06
N MET A 224 24.04 -28.25 -27.94
CA MET A 224 23.60 -28.47 -29.30
C MET A 224 24.75 -29.01 -30.11
N SER A 225 24.55 -30.15 -30.76
CA SER A 225 25.45 -30.71 -31.76
C SER A 225 25.82 -29.65 -32.81
N SER A 226 27.04 -29.65 -33.26
CA SER A 226 27.59 -28.72 -34.26
C SER A 226 26.71 -28.57 -35.54
N LYS A 227 25.99 -29.60 -35.89
CA LYS A 227 25.00 -29.60 -37.02
C LYS A 227 23.74 -28.74 -36.68
N ALA A 228 23.23 -28.84 -35.48
CA ALA A 228 22.05 -28.07 -35.03
C ALA A 228 22.37 -26.56 -34.89
N ARG A 229 23.62 -26.25 -34.48
CA ARG A 229 24.09 -24.86 -34.37
C ARG A 229 24.13 -24.15 -35.72
N LYS A 230 24.63 -24.82 -36.75
CA LYS A 230 24.67 -24.27 -38.11
C LYS A 230 23.27 -24.11 -38.74
N GLN A 231 22.31 -24.98 -38.40
CA GLN A 231 20.93 -24.82 -38.86
C GLN A 231 20.20 -23.66 -38.18
N PHE A 232 20.46 -23.46 -36.87
CA PHE A 232 19.88 -22.34 -36.11
C PHE A 232 20.42 -20.98 -36.59
N GLU A 233 21.72 -20.93 -36.92
CA GLU A 233 22.34 -19.72 -37.45
C GLU A 233 21.83 -19.37 -38.86
N LYS A 234 21.61 -20.37 -39.71
CA LYS A 234 20.96 -20.17 -41.03
C LYS A 234 19.49 -19.72 -40.93
N ALA A 235 18.75 -20.23 -39.97
CA ALA A 235 17.37 -19.82 -39.74
C ALA A 235 17.26 -18.38 -39.19
N LYS A 236 18.24 -17.94 -38.37
CA LYS A 236 18.31 -16.57 -37.83
C LYS A 236 18.62 -15.54 -38.92
N LEU A 237 19.37 -15.91 -39.93
CA LEU A 237 19.68 -15.07 -41.10
C LEU A 237 18.52 -14.94 -42.10
N GLN A 238 17.58 -15.88 -42.11
CA GLN A 238 16.45 -15.89 -43.07
C GLN A 238 15.18 -15.16 -42.58
N LYS A 239 15.10 -14.77 -41.33
CA LYS A 239 13.93 -14.00 -40.78
C LYS A 239 14.42 -12.80 -39.99
N PRO A 240 14.67 -11.64 -40.62
CA PRO A 240 14.86 -10.41 -39.84
C PRO A 240 13.55 -10.05 -39.16
N LEU A 241 13.58 -9.97 -37.82
CA LEU A 241 12.46 -9.53 -37.01
C LEU A 241 12.04 -8.12 -37.45
N HIS A 242 10.75 -7.93 -37.69
CA HIS A 242 10.14 -6.70 -38.22
C HIS A 242 10.52 -5.45 -37.41
N GLY A 243 10.89 -5.59 -36.13
CA GLY A 243 11.32 -4.50 -35.26
C GLY A 243 12.72 -3.93 -35.57
N GLU A 244 13.67 -4.77 -36.01
CA GLU A 244 15.03 -4.32 -36.30
C GLU A 244 15.13 -3.48 -37.58
N LYS A 245 14.26 -3.71 -38.54
CA LYS A 245 14.13 -2.90 -39.75
C LYS A 245 13.63 -1.50 -39.49
N MET A 246 12.69 -1.33 -38.55
CA MET A 246 12.14 -0.03 -38.17
C MET A 246 13.17 0.81 -37.36
N LEU A 247 13.97 0.17 -36.52
CA LEU A 247 15.04 0.86 -35.81
C LEU A 247 16.14 1.35 -36.73
N ARG A 248 16.58 0.53 -37.69
CA ARG A 248 17.59 0.95 -38.70
C ARG A 248 17.12 2.10 -39.58
N LEU A 249 15.85 2.11 -39.97
CA LEU A 249 15.28 3.22 -40.75
C LEU A 249 15.21 4.52 -39.96
N LYS A 250 14.86 4.46 -38.68
CA LYS A 250 14.88 5.67 -37.81
C LYS A 250 16.28 6.24 -37.60
N VAL A 251 17.28 5.40 -37.39
CA VAL A 251 18.68 5.82 -37.21
C VAL A 251 19.27 6.42 -38.50
N LEU A 252 18.87 5.90 -39.67
CA LEU A 252 19.31 6.45 -40.96
C LEU A 252 18.66 7.80 -41.27
N ASP A 253 17.41 8.01 -40.89
CA ASP A 253 16.70 9.30 -41.05
C ASP A 253 17.28 10.39 -40.12
N GLU A 254 17.66 10.00 -38.89
CA GLU A 254 18.24 10.91 -37.91
C GLU A 254 19.67 11.35 -38.28
N ASN A 255 20.46 10.46 -38.88
CA ASN A 255 21.77 10.80 -39.41
C ASN A 255 21.71 11.68 -40.68
N LYS A 256 20.74 11.45 -41.56
CA LYS A 256 20.55 12.27 -42.77
C LYS A 256 20.15 13.73 -42.43
N ASN A 257 19.43 13.92 -41.33
CA ASN A 257 19.04 15.26 -40.85
C ASN A 257 20.15 16.02 -40.10
N LYS A 258 21.24 15.34 -39.72
CA LYS A 258 22.43 15.97 -39.13
C LYS A 258 23.47 16.38 -40.12
N GLU A 259 23.46 15.80 -41.33
CA GLU A 259 24.39 16.20 -42.43
C GLU A 259 23.86 17.36 -43.29
N THR A 260 22.61 17.78 -43.07
CA THR A 260 21.98 18.90 -43.79
C THR A 260 21.80 20.18 -42.94
N LYS A 261 22.45 20.27 -41.79
CA LYS A 261 22.57 21.48 -40.97
C LYS A 261 24.04 21.81 -40.75
#